data_bc20aa3ffff292d623ee0d00c9f8a658
#
_entry.id   bc20aa3ffff292d623ee0d00c9f8a658
#
_cell.length_a   1.000
_cell.length_b   1.000
_cell.length_c   1.000
_cell.angle_alpha   90.00
_cell.angle_beta   90.00
_cell.angle_gamma   90.00
#
_symmetry.space_group_name_H-M   'P 1'
#
loop_
_entity.id
_entity.type
_entity.pdbx_description
1 polymer ?
#
loop_
_entity_poly.entity_id
_entity_poly.type
_entity_poly.pdbx_seq_one_letter_code
_entity_poly.pdbx_strand_id
1 'polypeptide(L)'
;MIMYRYPHSVTRTETPWGPWEPAALADVATLFSSVEVPWWVAGGYAIELAVGYSFRDHSDVDVLLLRRDQLVVQQLLPAWEWWAADPPGTLRPWQSGETLSAAVHDIWCRPGPSEPWRIQIMLDEAEGQDWISRRCAQVRRPIDLLGRNSPEGVPYLAPEVQLFYKAHQPRPKDEEDYRAALPALDASQRQWLATAIVQVYGDRPWCGQLR
;
A
#
# COMPACT_ATOMS: atom_id res chain seq x y z
N MET A 1 20.44 15.56 -0.46
CA MET A 1 20.22 14.51 -1.50
C MET A 1 20.18 13.18 -0.77
N ILE A 2 18.97 12.67 -0.54
CA ILE A 2 18.77 11.43 0.21
C ILE A 2 19.17 10.29 -0.73
N MET A 3 20.26 9.58 -0.39
CA MET A 3 20.68 8.39 -1.13
C MET A 3 19.82 7.20 -0.67
N TYR A 4 18.73 6.91 -1.38
CA TYR A 4 18.05 5.63 -1.23
C TYR A 4 18.97 4.50 -1.71
N ARG A 5 19.33 3.59 -0.82
CA ARG A 5 20.17 2.41 -1.11
C ARG A 5 19.38 1.26 -1.75
N TYR A 6 18.34 1.58 -2.54
CA TYR A 6 17.48 0.57 -3.16
C TYR A 6 17.56 0.68 -4.70
N PRO A 7 18.61 0.11 -5.33
CA PRO A 7 18.65 0.03 -6.78
C PRO A 7 17.71 -1.10 -7.24
N HIS A 8 16.46 -0.73 -7.55
CA HIS A 8 15.54 -1.68 -8.19
C HIS A 8 15.55 -1.48 -9.70
N SER A 9 15.57 -2.57 -10.43
CA SER A 9 15.12 -2.55 -11.81
C SER A 9 13.59 -2.38 -11.79
N VAL A 10 13.13 -1.24 -12.27
CA VAL A 10 11.71 -1.00 -12.51
C VAL A 10 11.29 -1.93 -13.64
N THR A 11 10.40 -2.87 -13.36
CA THR A 11 9.92 -3.82 -14.37
C THR A 11 8.66 -3.26 -15.01
N ARG A 12 8.75 -2.88 -16.29
CA ARG A 12 7.58 -2.51 -17.09
C ARG A 12 6.69 -3.74 -17.31
N THR A 13 5.40 -3.58 -17.03
CA THR A 13 4.41 -4.65 -17.18
C THR A 13 3.25 -4.15 -18.05
N GLU A 14 2.82 -4.95 -19.02
CA GLU A 14 1.66 -4.61 -19.85
C GLU A 14 0.35 -4.97 -19.16
N THR A 15 -0.65 -4.09 -19.28
CA THR A 15 -2.01 -4.32 -18.80
C THR A 15 -3.03 -4.00 -19.89
N PRO A 16 -4.30 -4.44 -19.77
CA PRO A 16 -5.36 -4.07 -20.71
C PRO A 16 -5.62 -2.55 -20.80
N TRP A 17 -5.17 -1.78 -19.82
CA TRP A 17 -5.33 -0.33 -19.76
C TRP A 17 -4.04 0.44 -20.02
N GLY A 18 -3.06 -0.20 -20.62
CA GLY A 18 -1.74 0.36 -20.91
C GLY A 18 -0.64 -0.13 -19.98
N PRO A 19 0.59 0.24 -20.26
CA PRO A 19 1.75 -0.25 -19.53
C PRO A 19 1.84 0.32 -18.11
N TRP A 20 2.35 -0.48 -17.19
CA TRP A 20 2.87 -0.06 -15.89
C TRP A 20 4.38 0.10 -15.96
N GLU A 21 4.86 1.21 -15.44
CA GLU A 21 6.26 1.48 -15.17
C GLU A 21 6.30 2.28 -13.86
N PRO A 22 6.38 1.62 -12.71
CA PRO A 22 6.20 2.27 -11.42
C PRO A 22 7.19 3.41 -11.22
N ALA A 23 6.77 4.46 -10.53
CA ALA A 23 7.66 5.52 -10.08
C ALA A 23 8.69 4.94 -9.09
N ALA A 24 9.89 5.50 -9.06
CA ALA A 24 10.84 5.14 -8.02
C ALA A 24 10.30 5.54 -6.64
N LEU A 25 10.59 4.74 -5.61
CA LEU A 25 10.15 5.03 -4.25
C LEU A 25 10.56 6.42 -3.76
N ALA A 26 11.76 6.87 -4.15
CA ALA A 26 12.25 8.22 -3.82
C ALA A 26 11.41 9.34 -4.45
N ASP A 27 10.94 9.13 -5.68
CA ASP A 27 10.08 10.08 -6.38
C ASP A 27 8.70 10.15 -5.70
N VAL A 28 8.14 9.00 -5.32
CA VAL A 28 6.88 8.92 -4.57
C VAL A 28 7.02 9.63 -3.22
N ALA A 29 8.08 9.35 -2.47
CA ALA A 29 8.35 10.00 -1.19
C ALA A 29 8.48 11.52 -1.34
N THR A 30 9.11 12.00 -2.42
CA THR A 30 9.24 13.42 -2.72
C THR A 30 7.89 14.04 -3.08
N LEU A 31 7.10 13.39 -3.93
CA LEU A 31 5.75 13.85 -4.30
C LEU A 31 4.86 13.99 -3.07
N PHE A 32 4.85 13.00 -2.20
CA PHE A 32 3.99 13.00 -1.02
C PHE A 32 4.54 13.77 0.19
N SER A 33 5.76 14.31 0.12
CA SER A 33 6.40 15.01 1.24
C SER A 33 5.65 16.26 1.72
N SER A 34 4.85 16.89 0.86
CA SER A 34 4.03 18.06 1.18
C SER A 34 2.60 17.72 1.62
N VAL A 35 2.24 16.45 1.67
CA VAL A 35 0.89 16.01 2.04
C VAL A 35 0.75 16.07 3.56
N GLU A 36 -0.24 16.82 4.04
CA GLU A 36 -0.50 17.02 5.47
C GLU A 36 -1.38 15.93 6.10
N VAL A 37 -2.09 15.16 5.27
CA VAL A 37 -2.91 14.03 5.75
C VAL A 37 -2.06 12.77 5.88
N PRO A 38 -2.45 11.81 6.74
CA PRO A 38 -1.74 10.54 6.86
C PRO A 38 -1.68 9.76 5.55
N TRP A 39 -0.50 9.31 5.17
CA TRP A 39 -0.26 8.43 4.04
C TRP A 39 0.89 7.46 4.32
N TRP A 40 0.91 6.34 3.64
CA TRP A 40 1.94 5.31 3.84
C TRP A 40 2.28 4.63 2.53
N VAL A 41 3.56 4.40 2.29
CA VAL A 41 3.99 3.41 1.30
C VAL A 41 3.44 2.05 1.72
N ALA A 42 2.83 1.33 0.79
CA ALA A 42 2.21 0.04 1.01
C ALA A 42 2.84 -1.03 0.10
N GLY A 43 2.18 -2.18 -0.04
CA GLY A 43 2.64 -3.24 -0.94
C GLY A 43 3.95 -3.89 -0.50
N GLY A 44 4.74 -4.28 -1.48
CA GLY A 44 6.05 -4.90 -1.24
C GLY A 44 7.08 -3.95 -0.69
N TYR A 45 7.05 -2.70 -1.13
CA TYR A 45 7.95 -1.67 -0.63
C TYR A 45 7.79 -1.38 0.86
N ALA A 46 6.57 -1.51 1.42
CA ALA A 46 6.38 -1.39 2.87
C ALA A 46 7.16 -2.46 3.65
N ILE A 47 7.24 -3.67 3.11
CA ILE A 47 8.01 -4.76 3.73
C ILE A 47 9.51 -4.47 3.63
N GLU A 48 10.02 -4.02 2.48
CA GLU A 48 11.43 -3.67 2.32
C GLU A 48 11.86 -2.52 3.23
N LEU A 49 11.01 -1.48 3.36
CA LEU A 49 11.25 -0.39 4.31
C LEU A 49 11.29 -0.89 5.76
N ALA A 50 10.43 -1.85 6.10
CA ALA A 50 10.38 -2.43 7.44
C ALA A 50 11.62 -3.27 7.79
N VAL A 51 12.14 -4.04 6.82
CA VAL A 51 13.34 -4.89 7.04
C VAL A 51 14.64 -4.15 6.79
N GLY A 52 14.60 -3.02 6.08
CA GLY A 52 15.77 -2.17 5.83
C GLY A 52 16.67 -2.61 4.67
N TYR A 53 16.23 -3.54 3.84
CA TYR A 53 16.95 -3.97 2.63
C TYR A 53 16.01 -4.44 1.53
N SER A 54 16.48 -4.34 0.30
CA SER A 54 15.79 -4.86 -0.88
C SER A 54 16.07 -6.35 -1.05
N PHE A 55 15.03 -7.12 -1.34
CA PHE A 55 15.13 -8.57 -1.51
C PHE A 55 14.41 -9.11 -2.74
N ARG A 56 13.64 -8.29 -3.45
CA ARG A 56 12.99 -8.66 -4.71
C ARG A 56 12.68 -7.45 -5.58
N ASP A 57 12.37 -7.67 -6.85
CA ASP A 57 11.88 -6.63 -7.75
C ASP A 57 10.40 -6.31 -7.51
N HIS A 58 10.01 -5.08 -7.84
CA HIS A 58 8.64 -4.59 -7.73
C HIS A 58 8.10 -4.14 -9.10
N SER A 59 6.88 -4.58 -9.42
CA SER A 59 6.15 -4.18 -10.63
C SER A 59 5.20 -3.00 -10.41
N ASP A 60 5.00 -2.61 -9.16
CA ASP A 60 4.07 -1.60 -8.72
C ASP A 60 4.63 -0.82 -7.52
N VAL A 61 4.15 0.40 -7.31
CA VAL A 61 4.34 1.15 -6.08
C VAL A 61 2.98 1.58 -5.57
N ASP A 62 2.69 1.14 -4.34
CA ASP A 62 1.42 1.36 -3.67
C ASP A 62 1.55 2.45 -2.62
N VAL A 63 0.59 3.38 -2.57
CA VAL A 63 0.44 4.37 -1.50
C VAL A 63 -0.94 4.20 -0.87
N LEU A 64 -0.99 3.99 0.43
CA LEU A 64 -2.22 3.93 1.20
C LEU A 64 -2.62 5.32 1.70
N LEU A 65 -3.89 5.66 1.50
CA LEU A 65 -4.56 6.83 2.08
C LEU A 65 -5.83 6.39 2.81
N LEU A 66 -6.27 7.20 3.75
CA LEU A 66 -7.61 7.04 4.31
C LEU A 66 -8.63 7.61 3.32
N ARG A 67 -9.75 6.91 3.13
CA ARG A 67 -10.79 7.32 2.16
C ARG A 67 -11.28 8.74 2.37
N ARG A 68 -11.39 9.20 3.61
CA ARG A 68 -11.81 10.57 3.92
C ARG A 68 -10.90 11.64 3.32
N ASP A 69 -9.65 11.28 3.03
CA ASP A 69 -8.61 12.18 2.54
C ASP A 69 -8.33 11.98 1.03
N GLN A 70 -9.15 11.18 0.34
CA GLN A 70 -8.91 10.74 -1.04
C GLN A 70 -8.66 11.87 -2.04
N LEU A 71 -9.35 13.01 -1.88
CA LEU A 71 -9.25 14.13 -2.81
C LEU A 71 -7.87 14.82 -2.80
N VAL A 72 -7.02 14.53 -1.79
CA VAL A 72 -5.65 15.05 -1.76
C VAL A 72 -4.84 14.58 -2.98
N VAL A 73 -5.15 13.40 -3.54
CA VAL A 73 -4.50 12.87 -4.76
C VAL A 73 -4.68 13.82 -5.93
N GLN A 74 -5.90 14.32 -6.13
CA GLN A 74 -6.20 15.23 -7.22
C GLN A 74 -5.53 16.61 -7.04
N GLN A 75 -5.37 17.04 -5.79
CA GLN A 75 -4.66 18.28 -5.44
C GLN A 75 -3.15 18.14 -5.62
N LEU A 76 -2.61 16.97 -5.25
CA LEU A 76 -1.18 16.68 -5.35
C LEU A 76 -0.72 16.48 -6.79
N LEU A 77 -1.55 15.85 -7.61
CA LEU A 77 -1.25 15.44 -8.98
C LEU A 77 -2.19 16.13 -10.00
N PRO A 78 -2.30 17.47 -10.03
CA PRO A 78 -3.35 18.17 -10.77
C PRO A 78 -3.24 18.00 -12.29
N ALA A 79 -2.06 17.70 -12.82
CA ALA A 79 -1.80 17.50 -14.24
C ALA A 79 -1.80 16.01 -14.66
N TRP A 80 -2.10 15.11 -13.72
CA TRP A 80 -2.12 13.68 -13.98
C TRP A 80 -3.51 13.17 -14.30
N GLU A 81 -3.61 12.02 -14.91
CA GLU A 81 -4.82 11.23 -15.00
C GLU A 81 -4.95 10.31 -13.78
N TRP A 82 -6.17 10.26 -13.22
CA TRP A 82 -6.55 9.37 -12.14
C TRP A 82 -7.69 8.48 -12.61
N TRP A 83 -7.52 7.18 -12.46
CA TRP A 83 -8.52 6.21 -12.88
C TRP A 83 -8.87 5.29 -11.72
N ALA A 84 -10.15 5.24 -11.37
CA ALA A 84 -10.68 4.41 -10.30
C ALA A 84 -10.96 2.99 -10.80
N ALA A 85 -10.59 1.98 -10.01
CA ALA A 85 -10.96 0.57 -10.25
C ALA A 85 -12.43 0.37 -9.89
N ASP A 86 -13.35 0.73 -10.80
CA ASP A 86 -14.79 0.76 -10.58
C ASP A 86 -15.59 0.44 -11.86
N PRO A 87 -16.36 -0.66 -11.87
CA PRO A 87 -16.38 -1.74 -10.86
C PRO A 87 -15.05 -2.51 -10.77
N PRO A 88 -14.81 -3.32 -9.73
CA PRO A 88 -13.60 -4.11 -9.61
C PRO A 88 -13.28 -4.91 -10.88
N GLY A 89 -12.00 -4.86 -11.32
CA GLY A 89 -11.55 -5.48 -12.56
C GLY A 89 -11.70 -4.61 -13.82
N THR A 90 -12.20 -3.38 -13.69
CA THR A 90 -12.21 -2.37 -14.75
C THR A 90 -11.60 -1.06 -14.25
N LEU A 91 -11.31 -0.15 -15.16
CA LEU A 91 -10.89 1.21 -14.83
C LEU A 91 -11.79 2.23 -15.49
N ARG A 92 -12.16 3.28 -14.76
CA ARG A 92 -12.79 4.47 -15.31
C ARG A 92 -12.09 5.75 -14.85
N PRO A 93 -12.16 6.84 -15.63
CA PRO A 93 -11.69 8.13 -15.16
C PRO A 93 -12.36 8.50 -13.83
N TRP A 94 -11.56 8.95 -12.87
CA TRP A 94 -12.07 9.53 -11.64
C TRP A 94 -12.27 11.02 -11.85
N GLN A 95 -13.52 11.48 -11.74
CA GLN A 95 -13.85 12.87 -12.03
C GLN A 95 -13.31 13.82 -10.95
N SER A 96 -12.93 15.04 -11.37
CA SER A 96 -12.45 16.05 -10.42
C SER A 96 -13.51 16.37 -9.37
N GLY A 97 -13.14 16.29 -8.10
CA GLY A 97 -14.04 16.52 -6.96
C GLY A 97 -15.01 15.38 -6.65
N GLU A 98 -14.99 14.29 -7.41
CA GLU A 98 -15.81 13.11 -7.12
C GLU A 98 -15.31 12.40 -5.87
N THR A 99 -16.22 12.09 -4.94
CA THR A 99 -15.91 11.20 -3.80
C THR A 99 -16.23 9.77 -4.17
N LEU A 100 -15.21 8.91 -4.19
CA LEU A 100 -15.34 7.49 -4.47
C LEU A 100 -16.01 6.76 -3.30
N SER A 101 -16.92 5.84 -3.62
CA SER A 101 -17.63 5.03 -2.64
C SER A 101 -16.73 4.01 -1.94
N ALA A 102 -17.24 3.39 -0.86
CA ALA A 102 -16.54 2.34 -0.13
C ALA A 102 -16.23 1.08 -0.97
N ALA A 103 -16.88 0.91 -2.11
CA ALA A 103 -16.61 -0.20 -3.03
C ALA A 103 -15.33 -0.03 -3.86
N VAL A 104 -14.83 1.20 -3.99
CA VAL A 104 -13.61 1.51 -4.76
C VAL A 104 -12.42 1.56 -3.83
N HIS A 105 -11.42 0.73 -4.08
CA HIS A 105 -10.24 0.64 -3.22
C HIS A 105 -8.94 1.08 -3.89
N ASP A 106 -8.89 1.05 -5.22
CA ASP A 106 -7.67 1.27 -5.98
C ASP A 106 -7.87 2.37 -7.02
N ILE A 107 -6.89 3.26 -7.11
CA ILE A 107 -6.82 4.35 -8.07
C ILE A 107 -5.46 4.27 -8.74
N TRP A 108 -5.46 4.25 -10.08
CA TRP A 108 -4.23 4.27 -10.87
C TRP A 108 -3.95 5.69 -11.35
N CYS A 109 -2.70 6.11 -11.23
CA CYS A 109 -2.27 7.47 -11.56
C CYS A 109 -1.14 7.46 -12.59
N ARG A 110 -1.24 8.34 -13.61
CA ARG A 110 -0.20 8.55 -14.63
C ARG A 110 -0.12 10.02 -15.05
N PRO A 111 1.04 10.49 -15.56
CA PRO A 111 1.21 11.89 -15.98
C PRO A 111 0.33 12.31 -17.16
N GLY A 112 -0.10 11.37 -18.00
CA GLY A 112 -0.93 11.67 -19.16
C GLY A 112 -1.32 10.42 -19.95
N PRO A 113 -2.19 10.57 -20.99
CA PRO A 113 -2.79 9.41 -21.67
C PRO A 113 -1.81 8.54 -22.45
N SER A 114 -0.65 9.08 -22.82
CA SER A 114 0.40 8.34 -23.55
C SER A 114 1.48 7.78 -22.60
N GLU A 115 1.40 8.11 -21.31
CA GLU A 115 2.38 7.72 -20.32
C GLU A 115 1.97 6.42 -19.62
N PRO A 116 2.95 5.65 -19.09
CA PRO A 116 2.65 4.46 -18.31
C PRO A 116 2.01 4.84 -16.96
N TRP A 117 1.31 3.89 -16.36
CA TRP A 117 0.85 3.98 -14.98
C TRP A 117 2.07 4.00 -14.04
N ARG A 118 2.04 4.91 -13.07
CA ARG A 118 3.21 5.20 -12.23
C ARG A 118 3.00 4.89 -10.76
N ILE A 119 1.80 5.14 -10.25
CA ILE A 119 1.47 5.03 -8.81
C ILE A 119 0.08 4.41 -8.68
N GLN A 120 -0.06 3.46 -7.77
CA GLN A 120 -1.35 2.98 -7.30
C GLN A 120 -1.66 3.58 -5.94
N ILE A 121 -2.81 4.23 -5.82
CA ILE A 121 -3.34 4.70 -4.55
C ILE A 121 -4.34 3.67 -4.05
N MET A 122 -4.18 3.25 -2.80
CA MET A 122 -5.09 2.36 -2.10
C MET A 122 -5.89 3.14 -1.07
N LEU A 123 -7.18 2.88 -0.95
CA LEU A 123 -8.07 3.55 0.01
C LEU A 123 -8.53 2.56 1.08
N ASP A 124 -8.28 2.91 2.34
CA ASP A 124 -8.81 2.21 3.50
C ASP A 124 -9.74 3.12 4.32
N GLU A 125 -10.57 2.50 5.14
CA GLU A 125 -11.56 3.20 5.96
C GLU A 125 -10.97 3.71 7.28
N ALA A 126 -11.62 4.74 7.84
CA ALA A 126 -11.35 5.22 9.18
C ALA A 126 -12.62 5.72 9.86
N GLU A 127 -12.69 5.54 11.17
CA GLU A 127 -13.73 6.07 12.02
C GLU A 127 -13.06 6.84 13.18
N GLY A 128 -13.21 8.15 13.22
CA GLY A 128 -12.49 9.00 14.16
C GLY A 128 -10.97 8.87 13.99
N GLN A 129 -10.30 8.39 15.04
CA GLN A 129 -8.85 8.16 15.05
C GLN A 129 -8.46 6.69 14.84
N ASP A 130 -9.41 5.82 14.50
CA ASP A 130 -9.15 4.42 14.22
C ASP A 130 -9.20 4.14 12.72
N TRP A 131 -8.17 3.47 12.21
CA TRP A 131 -8.22 2.75 10.96
C TRP A 131 -9.10 1.51 11.11
N ILE A 132 -9.90 1.23 10.08
CA ILE A 132 -10.77 0.07 10.00
C ILE A 132 -10.42 -0.72 8.76
N SER A 133 -10.17 -2.01 8.95
CA SER A 133 -9.89 -2.90 7.83
C SER A 133 -11.10 -3.05 6.91
N ARG A 134 -10.91 -2.82 5.61
CA ARG A 134 -11.91 -3.12 4.57
C ARG A 134 -12.31 -4.60 4.50
N ARG A 135 -11.54 -5.50 5.12
CA ARG A 135 -11.82 -6.94 5.15
C ARG A 135 -12.75 -7.33 6.29
N CYS A 136 -12.68 -6.61 7.42
CA CYS A 136 -13.46 -6.92 8.61
C CYS A 136 -13.43 -5.71 9.57
N ALA A 137 -14.57 -5.13 9.86
CA ALA A 137 -14.67 -3.92 10.69
C ALA A 137 -14.22 -4.13 12.16
N GLN A 138 -14.14 -5.37 12.62
CA GLN A 138 -13.60 -5.71 13.94
C GLN A 138 -12.06 -5.67 13.98
N VAL A 139 -11.39 -5.73 12.83
CA VAL A 139 -9.93 -5.54 12.71
C VAL A 139 -9.70 -4.05 12.54
N ARG A 140 -9.31 -3.41 13.63
CA ARG A 140 -9.07 -1.97 13.72
C ARG A 140 -7.88 -1.67 14.60
N ARG A 141 -7.32 -0.49 14.46
CA ARG A 141 -6.25 0.03 15.32
C ARG A 141 -6.14 1.55 15.19
N PRO A 142 -5.56 2.23 16.20
CA PRO A 142 -5.27 3.65 16.11
C PRO A 142 -4.45 4.00 14.85
N ILE A 143 -4.81 5.10 14.17
CA ILE A 143 -4.15 5.55 12.94
C ILE A 143 -2.66 5.83 13.17
N ASP A 144 -2.28 6.35 14.32
CA ASP A 144 -0.89 6.61 14.71
C ASP A 144 -0.03 5.33 14.85
N LEU A 145 -0.68 4.17 15.00
CA LEU A 145 -0.04 2.86 15.02
C LEU A 145 -0.14 2.09 13.70
N LEU A 146 -0.76 2.69 12.67
CA LEU A 146 -0.97 2.02 11.38
C LEU A 146 0.30 1.89 10.56
N GLY A 147 1.24 2.80 10.75
CA GLY A 147 2.50 2.82 10.01
C GLY A 147 3.70 3.19 10.87
N ARG A 148 4.85 3.24 10.23
CA ARG A 148 6.15 3.62 10.78
C ARG A 148 6.87 4.52 9.80
N ASN A 149 7.97 5.13 10.22
CA ASN A 149 8.86 5.89 9.33
C ASN A 149 10.16 5.13 9.12
N SER A 150 10.67 5.13 7.90
CA SER A 150 12.02 4.66 7.60
C SER A 150 13.07 5.62 8.20
N PRO A 151 14.36 5.23 8.26
CA PRO A 151 15.43 6.12 8.68
C PRO A 151 15.49 7.43 7.87
N GLU A 152 15.05 7.40 6.61
CA GLU A 152 14.98 8.55 5.71
C GLU A 152 13.68 9.36 5.87
N GLY A 153 12.80 8.98 6.80
CA GLY A 153 11.55 9.69 7.09
C GLY A 153 10.39 9.33 6.15
N VAL A 154 10.48 8.25 5.35
CA VAL A 154 9.39 7.80 4.50
C VAL A 154 8.38 7.02 5.33
N PRO A 155 7.11 7.45 5.40
CA PRO A 155 6.08 6.69 6.09
C PRO A 155 5.72 5.42 5.31
N TYR A 156 5.61 4.30 6.01
CA TYR A 156 5.21 3.02 5.43
C TYR A 156 4.25 2.27 6.33
N LEU A 157 3.37 1.49 5.71
CA LEU A 157 2.40 0.65 6.41
C LEU A 157 3.13 -0.37 7.29
N ALA A 158 2.72 -0.50 8.55
CA ALA A 158 3.33 -1.46 9.48
C ALA A 158 3.34 -2.87 8.89
N PRO A 159 4.45 -3.61 8.95
CA PRO A 159 4.62 -4.88 8.25
C PRO A 159 3.57 -5.92 8.64
N GLU A 160 3.12 -5.97 9.90
CA GLU A 160 2.05 -6.85 10.34
C GLU A 160 0.71 -6.50 9.67
N VAL A 161 0.44 -5.24 9.40
CA VAL A 161 -0.79 -4.81 8.69
C VAL A 161 -0.70 -5.16 7.21
N GLN A 162 0.45 -4.91 6.59
CA GLN A 162 0.67 -5.29 5.20
C GLN A 162 0.56 -6.80 4.98
N LEU A 163 1.16 -7.59 5.87
CA LEU A 163 1.08 -9.06 5.83
C LEU A 163 -0.34 -9.58 6.08
N PHE A 164 -1.12 -8.92 6.92
CA PHE A 164 -2.53 -9.28 7.11
C PHE A 164 -3.30 -9.24 5.78
N TYR A 165 -3.12 -8.21 4.96
CA TYR A 165 -3.76 -8.14 3.64
C TYR A 165 -3.27 -9.23 2.68
N LYS A 166 -1.98 -9.55 2.71
CA LYS A 166 -1.36 -10.60 1.88
C LYS A 166 -1.78 -12.02 2.28
N ALA A 167 -2.13 -12.25 3.53
CA ALA A 167 -2.51 -13.55 4.06
C ALA A 167 -3.82 -14.13 3.51
N HIS A 168 -4.64 -13.33 2.81
CA HIS A 168 -5.91 -13.80 2.24
C HIS A 168 -5.71 -14.93 1.21
N GLN A 169 -4.89 -14.69 0.20
CA GLN A 169 -4.50 -15.63 -0.85
C GLN A 169 -3.06 -15.33 -1.26
N PRO A 170 -2.07 -15.79 -0.47
CA PRO A 170 -0.68 -15.40 -0.69
C PRO A 170 -0.16 -15.97 -2.01
N ARG A 171 0.38 -15.07 -2.83
CA ARG A 171 1.10 -15.38 -4.07
C ARG A 171 2.56 -15.72 -3.72
N PRO A 172 3.35 -16.30 -4.63
CA PRO A 172 4.78 -16.54 -4.37
C PRO A 172 5.55 -15.33 -3.83
N LYS A 173 5.31 -14.13 -4.39
CA LYS A 173 5.90 -12.88 -3.91
C LYS A 173 5.45 -12.50 -2.48
N ASP A 174 4.23 -12.85 -2.10
CA ASP A 174 3.72 -12.58 -0.74
C ASP A 174 4.34 -13.52 0.29
N GLU A 175 4.71 -14.75 -0.12
CA GLU A 175 5.50 -15.69 0.71
C GLU A 175 6.95 -15.20 0.90
N GLU A 176 7.54 -14.54 -0.11
CA GLU A 176 8.85 -13.91 0.02
C GLU A 176 8.79 -12.74 0.99
N ASP A 177 7.79 -11.88 0.87
CA ASP A 177 7.53 -10.76 1.76
C ASP A 177 7.37 -11.24 3.21
N TYR A 178 6.59 -12.32 3.42
CA TYR A 178 6.38 -12.90 4.75
C TYR A 178 7.69 -13.43 5.36
N ARG A 179 8.49 -14.21 4.59
CA ARG A 179 9.76 -14.74 5.06
C ARG A 179 10.76 -13.65 5.42
N ALA A 180 10.80 -12.57 4.63
CA ALA A 180 11.66 -11.43 4.88
C ALA A 180 11.25 -10.66 6.14
N ALA A 181 9.95 -10.44 6.34
CA ALA A 181 9.44 -9.66 7.45
C ALA A 181 9.42 -10.42 8.78
N LEU A 182 9.18 -11.74 8.76
CA LEU A 182 8.97 -12.54 9.98
C LEU A 182 10.07 -12.36 11.08
N PRO A 183 11.37 -12.31 10.75
CA PRO A 183 12.42 -12.09 11.75
C PRO A 183 12.39 -10.69 12.37
N ALA A 184 11.84 -9.69 11.64
CA ALA A 184 11.77 -8.30 12.08
C ALA A 184 10.51 -7.99 12.91
N LEU A 185 9.51 -8.89 12.93
CA LEU A 185 8.31 -8.72 13.75
C LEU A 185 8.60 -9.03 15.21
N ASP A 186 8.25 -8.10 16.10
CA ASP A 186 8.24 -8.36 17.54
C ASP A 186 7.07 -9.26 17.97
N ALA A 187 7.05 -9.67 19.25
CA ALA A 187 6.03 -10.57 19.77
C ALA A 187 4.60 -9.98 19.69
N SER A 188 4.46 -8.68 19.90
CA SER A 188 3.14 -8.00 19.85
C SER A 188 2.61 -7.93 18.42
N GLN A 189 3.48 -7.65 17.45
CA GLN A 189 3.15 -7.64 16.03
C GLN A 189 2.76 -9.04 15.52
N ARG A 190 3.50 -10.07 15.90
CA ARG A 190 3.18 -11.47 15.56
C ARG A 190 1.83 -11.87 16.15
N GLN A 191 1.58 -11.54 17.41
CA GLN A 191 0.31 -11.82 18.08
C GLN A 191 -0.86 -11.11 17.39
N TRP A 192 -0.70 -9.82 17.06
CA TRP A 192 -1.73 -9.05 16.36
C TRP A 192 -2.02 -9.67 14.98
N LEU A 193 -0.97 -9.97 14.21
CA LEU A 193 -1.10 -10.55 12.87
C LEU A 193 -1.79 -11.91 12.91
N ALA A 194 -1.38 -12.79 13.81
CA ALA A 194 -2.01 -14.11 13.98
C ALA A 194 -3.49 -13.99 14.34
N THR A 195 -3.82 -13.09 15.27
CA THR A 195 -5.20 -12.85 15.70
C THR A 195 -6.05 -12.32 14.54
N ALA A 196 -5.57 -11.31 13.82
CA ALA A 196 -6.28 -10.71 12.70
C ALA A 196 -6.50 -11.71 11.55
N ILE A 197 -5.48 -12.52 11.22
CA ILE A 197 -5.59 -13.57 10.20
C ILE A 197 -6.67 -14.58 10.59
N VAL A 198 -6.60 -15.13 11.80
CA VAL A 198 -7.58 -16.13 12.28
C VAL A 198 -9.00 -15.56 12.26
N GLN A 199 -9.16 -14.34 12.72
CA GLN A 199 -10.47 -13.67 12.79
C GLN A 199 -11.12 -13.49 11.42
N VAL A 200 -10.33 -13.19 10.38
CA VAL A 200 -10.87 -12.81 9.06
C VAL A 200 -10.81 -13.94 8.04
N TYR A 201 -9.74 -14.73 8.08
CA TYR A 201 -9.44 -15.73 7.05
C TYR A 201 -9.44 -17.18 7.58
N GLY A 202 -9.63 -17.35 8.89
CA GLY A 202 -9.47 -18.64 9.55
C GLY A 202 -7.99 -19.00 9.76
N ASP A 203 -7.74 -20.23 10.22
CA ASP A 203 -6.38 -20.72 10.41
C ASP A 203 -5.66 -20.85 9.05
N ARG A 204 -4.53 -20.16 8.92
CA ARG A 204 -3.71 -20.11 7.70
C ARG A 204 -2.31 -20.63 8.01
N PRO A 205 -1.54 -21.11 7.00
CA PRO A 205 -0.20 -21.65 7.21
C PRO A 205 0.74 -20.72 7.99
N TRP A 206 0.63 -19.41 7.80
CA TRP A 206 1.44 -18.43 8.52
C TRP A 206 1.18 -18.41 10.04
N CYS A 207 -0.05 -18.73 10.47
CA CYS A 207 -0.42 -18.70 11.89
C CYS A 207 0.45 -19.63 12.75
N GLY A 208 0.89 -20.78 12.19
CA GLY A 208 1.77 -21.72 12.88
C GLY A 208 3.17 -21.17 13.19
N GLN A 209 3.65 -20.23 12.37
CA GLN A 209 4.98 -19.63 12.51
C GLN A 209 4.95 -18.30 13.31
N LEU A 210 3.77 -17.74 13.53
CA LEU A 210 3.54 -16.50 14.27
C LEU A 210 3.35 -16.75 15.79
N ARG A 211 3.15 -18.01 16.20
CA ARG A 211 2.92 -18.43 17.59
C ARG A 211 4.26 -18.75 18.32
#